data_935690765f4f3435d07841e9c600a70e
#
_entry.id   935690765f4f3435d07841e9c600a70e
#
_cell.length_a   1.000
_cell.length_b   1.000
_cell.length_c   1.000
_cell.angle_alpha   90.00
_cell.angle_beta   90.00
_cell.angle_gamma   90.00
#
_symmetry.space_group_name_H-M   'P 1'
#
loop_
_entity.id
_entity.type
_entity.pdbx_description
1 polymer ?
#
loop_
_entity_poly.entity_id
_entity_poly.type
_entity_poly.pdbx_seq_one_letter_code
_entity_poly.pdbx_strand_id
1 'polypeptide(L)'
;MKIAVSGKGGVGKSTIAASIALLLAKRGERVLALDADPDANLAAALGIPAEKKITPVSAQIALIEERTGAKVDQYGQVFKLNPEVGDVAEKLGVSHNGVDLIVLGAIKRGGGGCACPENVFIKALVTDLVLYKNETLIMDMEAGIEHLGRATVSGVDVMVIVVEPGQRSLDCAQTVIRMSKEIGLEKFIIAGNKITSEDDKKFISEQLSVNSEQIVFISYSERIRNADRDGISALDGMSDDERAVIEKIIDMIGKLGI
;
A
#
# COMPACT_ATOMS: atom_id res chain seq x y z
N MET A 1 -5.22 12.97 -2.36
CA MET A 1 -5.66 11.67 -2.94
C MET A 1 -5.14 10.53 -2.08
N LYS A 2 -5.96 9.50 -1.80
CA LYS A 2 -5.61 8.37 -0.91
C LYS A 2 -5.85 7.06 -1.64
N ILE A 3 -4.77 6.38 -2.02
CA ILE A 3 -4.78 5.16 -2.83
C ILE A 3 -4.31 3.99 -1.97
N ALA A 4 -5.11 2.94 -1.86
CA ALA A 4 -4.70 1.67 -1.28
C ALA A 4 -4.35 0.67 -2.39
N VAL A 5 -3.22 -0.01 -2.29
CA VAL A 5 -2.81 -1.07 -3.21
C VAL A 5 -2.83 -2.39 -2.45
N SER A 6 -3.63 -3.35 -2.91
CA SER A 6 -3.80 -4.64 -2.25
C SER A 6 -3.79 -5.79 -3.25
N GLY A 7 -3.67 -7.02 -2.78
CA GLY A 7 -3.64 -8.23 -3.58
C GLY A 7 -2.81 -9.31 -2.92
N LYS A 8 -2.83 -10.51 -3.48
CA LYS A 8 -2.11 -11.67 -2.96
C LYS A 8 -0.59 -11.39 -2.86
N GLY A 9 0.11 -12.07 -1.94
CA GLY A 9 1.57 -12.01 -1.85
C GLY A 9 2.25 -12.40 -3.19
N GLY A 10 3.26 -11.61 -3.60
CA GLY A 10 4.04 -11.87 -4.80
C GLY A 10 3.45 -11.40 -6.13
N VAL A 11 2.23 -10.84 -6.17
CA VAL A 11 1.60 -10.37 -7.43
C VAL A 11 2.19 -9.08 -7.99
N GLY A 12 3.04 -8.35 -7.23
CA GLY A 12 3.66 -7.10 -7.64
C GLY A 12 3.01 -5.84 -7.09
N LYS A 13 2.35 -5.91 -5.93
CA LYS A 13 1.75 -4.76 -5.22
C LYS A 13 2.74 -3.62 -5.03
N SER A 14 3.86 -3.91 -4.35
CA SER A 14 4.90 -2.92 -4.03
C SER A 14 5.49 -2.27 -5.29
N THR A 15 5.67 -3.05 -6.37
CA THR A 15 6.11 -2.57 -7.68
C THR A 15 5.15 -1.52 -8.24
N ILE A 16 3.84 -1.81 -8.22
CA ILE A 16 2.81 -0.90 -8.73
C ILE A 16 2.65 0.31 -7.81
N ALA A 17 2.63 0.11 -6.48
CA ALA A 17 2.55 1.20 -5.50
C ALA A 17 3.72 2.17 -5.65
N ALA A 18 4.96 1.66 -5.71
CA ALA A 18 6.16 2.47 -5.92
C ALA A 18 6.12 3.22 -7.25
N SER A 19 5.68 2.56 -8.34
CA SER A 19 5.62 3.19 -9.66
C SER A 19 4.59 4.32 -9.71
N ILE A 20 3.42 4.14 -9.11
CA ILE A 20 2.41 5.20 -8.96
C ILE A 20 2.99 6.36 -8.14
N ALA A 21 3.60 6.07 -6.99
CA ALA A 21 4.18 7.09 -6.11
C ALA A 21 5.25 7.92 -6.82
N LEU A 22 6.20 7.27 -7.51
CA LEU A 22 7.28 7.94 -8.24
C LEU A 22 6.77 8.76 -9.42
N LEU A 23 5.75 8.29 -10.17
CA LEU A 23 5.16 9.06 -11.25
C LEU A 23 4.44 10.31 -10.75
N LEU A 24 3.66 10.20 -9.67
CA LEU A 24 2.99 11.35 -9.06
C LEU A 24 4.00 12.37 -8.51
N ALA A 25 5.07 11.90 -7.86
CA ALA A 25 6.17 12.77 -7.42
C ALA A 25 6.86 13.49 -8.60
N LYS A 26 7.11 12.79 -9.72
CA LYS A 26 7.63 13.40 -10.96
C LYS A 26 6.68 14.44 -11.56
N ARG A 27 5.37 14.33 -11.33
CA ARG A 27 4.35 15.34 -11.70
C ARG A 27 4.31 16.53 -10.73
N GLY A 28 5.14 16.53 -9.68
CA GLY A 28 5.23 17.60 -8.69
C GLY A 28 4.28 17.49 -7.51
N GLU A 29 3.61 16.34 -7.34
CA GLU A 29 2.78 16.10 -6.17
C GLU A 29 3.63 15.77 -4.92
N ARG A 30 3.13 16.16 -3.76
CA ARG A 30 3.68 15.72 -2.47
C ARG A 30 3.14 14.33 -2.18
N VAL A 31 4.02 13.34 -2.23
CA VAL A 31 3.64 11.93 -2.11
C VAL A 31 4.20 11.33 -0.83
N LEU A 32 3.30 10.77 -0.03
CA LEU A 32 3.61 9.93 1.11
C LEU A 32 3.31 8.48 0.75
N ALA A 33 4.30 7.61 0.84
CA ALA A 33 4.17 6.18 0.67
C ALA A 33 4.15 5.50 2.04
N LEU A 34 3.19 4.62 2.27
CA LEU A 34 3.05 3.84 3.50
C LEU A 34 3.21 2.36 3.18
N ASP A 35 4.27 1.74 3.69
CA ASP A 35 4.45 0.31 3.64
C ASP A 35 3.76 -0.34 4.84
N ALA A 36 2.61 -0.95 4.57
CA ALA A 36 1.78 -1.64 5.56
C ALA A 36 1.82 -3.18 5.39
N ASP A 37 2.68 -3.68 4.49
CA ASP A 37 2.94 -5.11 4.35
C ASP A 37 4.01 -5.53 5.39
N PRO A 38 3.79 -6.57 6.21
CA PRO A 38 4.81 -7.07 7.13
C PRO A 38 6.14 -7.43 6.48
N ASP A 39 6.13 -7.80 5.19
CA ASP A 39 7.33 -8.15 4.43
C ASP A 39 8.09 -6.92 3.89
N ALA A 40 7.55 -5.72 4.05
CA ALA A 40 8.17 -4.42 3.82
C ALA A 40 9.05 -4.30 2.56
N ASN A 41 8.44 -4.45 1.39
CA ASN A 41 9.15 -4.42 0.10
C ASN A 41 9.09 -3.06 -0.64
N LEU A 42 8.32 -2.09 -0.14
CA LEU A 42 8.09 -0.83 -0.83
C LEU A 42 9.37 0.02 -0.94
N ALA A 43 10.24 -0.04 0.07
CA ALA A 43 11.53 0.66 0.05
C ALA A 43 12.41 0.22 -1.13
N ALA A 44 12.54 -1.09 -1.35
CA ALA A 44 13.29 -1.64 -2.48
C ALA A 44 12.64 -1.26 -3.82
N ALA A 45 11.32 -1.36 -3.92
CA ALA A 45 10.58 -0.99 -5.13
C ALA A 45 10.69 0.51 -5.48
N LEU A 46 10.88 1.39 -4.49
CA LEU A 46 11.20 2.81 -4.67
C LEU A 46 12.66 3.06 -5.07
N GLY A 47 13.52 2.05 -5.02
CA GLY A 47 14.96 2.16 -5.28
C GLY A 47 15.71 2.84 -4.13
N ILE A 48 15.21 2.76 -2.92
CA ILE A 48 15.91 3.30 -1.74
C ILE A 48 17.11 2.40 -1.46
N PRO A 49 18.33 2.94 -1.42
CA PRO A 49 19.54 2.15 -1.17
C PRO A 49 19.48 1.41 0.18
N ALA A 50 19.93 0.16 0.21
CA ALA A 50 19.90 -0.68 1.42
C ALA A 50 20.70 -0.10 2.61
N GLU A 51 21.68 0.76 2.33
CA GLU A 51 22.48 1.45 3.34
C GLU A 51 21.65 2.51 4.09
N LYS A 52 20.58 2.99 3.50
CA LYS A 52 19.68 3.96 4.11
C LYS A 52 18.82 3.25 5.16
N LYS A 53 19.20 3.38 6.42
CA LYS A 53 18.48 2.74 7.53
C LYS A 53 17.05 3.29 7.62
N ILE A 54 16.08 2.42 7.39
CA ILE A 54 14.66 2.68 7.63
C ILE A 54 14.29 1.93 8.91
N THR A 55 13.84 2.66 9.91
CA THR A 55 13.39 2.03 11.16
C THR A 55 11.86 1.95 11.13
N PRO A 56 11.28 0.75 11.10
CA PRO A 56 9.83 0.61 11.11
C PRO A 56 9.18 1.25 12.35
N VAL A 57 7.96 1.74 12.19
CA VAL A 57 7.18 2.35 13.28
C VAL A 57 7.02 1.37 14.44
N SER A 58 6.75 0.09 14.16
CA SER A 58 6.62 -0.96 15.18
C SER A 58 7.90 -1.19 16.02
N ALA A 59 9.05 -0.78 15.53
CA ALA A 59 10.33 -0.86 16.24
C ALA A 59 10.60 0.40 17.12
N GLN A 60 9.77 1.43 17.03
CA GLN A 60 9.90 2.68 17.80
C GLN A 60 9.30 2.57 19.20
N ILE A 61 9.75 1.59 19.96
CA ILE A 61 9.17 1.25 21.28
C ILE A 61 9.07 2.46 22.21
N ALA A 62 10.14 3.25 22.35
CA ALA A 62 10.16 4.42 23.21
C ALA A 62 9.10 5.47 22.80
N LEU A 63 8.92 5.70 21.51
CA LEU A 63 7.90 6.61 20.98
C LEU A 63 6.49 6.08 21.26
N ILE A 64 6.26 4.79 20.99
CA ILE A 64 4.97 4.14 21.25
C ILE A 64 4.60 4.25 22.73
N GLU A 65 5.53 3.92 23.64
CA GLU A 65 5.32 4.01 25.09
C GLU A 65 5.06 5.44 25.55
N GLU A 66 5.83 6.42 25.06
CA GLU A 66 5.63 7.84 25.34
C GLU A 66 4.22 8.30 24.96
N ARG A 67 3.78 7.99 23.74
CA ARG A 67 2.51 8.48 23.21
C ARG A 67 1.29 7.75 23.76
N THR A 68 1.42 6.45 24.02
CA THR A 68 0.33 5.64 24.59
C THR A 68 0.26 5.71 26.12
N GLY A 69 1.36 6.00 26.77
CA GLY A 69 1.47 6.03 28.22
C GLY A 69 1.57 4.65 28.87
N ALA A 70 1.90 3.60 28.10
CA ALA A 70 2.02 2.24 28.60
C ALA A 70 3.23 1.52 27.99
N LYS A 71 3.77 0.55 28.73
CA LYS A 71 4.87 -0.29 28.30
C LYS A 71 4.39 -1.35 27.29
N VAL A 72 5.14 -1.53 26.22
CA VAL A 72 4.76 -2.45 25.14
C VAL A 72 4.74 -3.91 25.62
N ASP A 73 5.63 -4.29 26.51
CA ASP A 73 5.78 -5.68 26.98
C ASP A 73 5.02 -6.01 28.27
N GLN A 74 4.13 -5.14 28.76
CA GLN A 74 3.39 -5.33 30.00
C GLN A 74 1.90 -5.47 29.75
N TYR A 75 1.25 -6.46 30.39
CA TYR A 75 -0.20 -6.67 30.35
C TYR A 75 -0.94 -5.93 31.47
N GLY A 76 -2.24 -5.68 31.26
CA GLY A 76 -3.13 -5.14 32.28
C GLY A 76 -2.93 -3.64 32.56
N GLN A 77 -2.28 -2.91 31.68
CA GLN A 77 -2.10 -1.47 31.81
C GLN A 77 -3.28 -0.69 31.20
N VAL A 78 -3.52 0.48 31.76
CA VAL A 78 -4.39 1.50 31.15
C VAL A 78 -3.52 2.36 30.23
N PHE A 79 -3.96 2.62 29.01
CA PHE A 79 -3.24 3.43 28.04
C PHE A 79 -4.20 4.27 27.19
N LYS A 80 -3.64 5.31 26.54
CA LYS A 80 -4.40 6.19 25.64
C LYS A 80 -4.84 5.44 24.39
N LEU A 81 -6.15 5.45 24.09
CA LEU A 81 -6.71 4.85 22.89
C LEU A 81 -6.56 5.77 21.65
N ASN A 82 -6.35 7.07 21.86
CA ASN A 82 -6.13 8.06 20.80
C ASN A 82 -4.80 8.78 21.08
N PRO A 83 -3.63 8.14 20.83
CA PRO A 83 -2.34 8.80 20.99
C PRO A 83 -2.15 9.88 19.91
N GLU A 84 -1.37 10.91 20.25
CA GLU A 84 -0.97 11.94 19.30
C GLU A 84 0.07 11.38 18.33
N VAL A 85 -0.19 11.48 17.01
CA VAL A 85 0.64 10.89 15.96
C VAL A 85 0.92 11.83 14.78
N GLY A 86 0.38 13.06 14.80
CA GLY A 86 0.44 13.99 13.67
C GLY A 86 1.85 14.38 13.20
N ASP A 87 2.85 14.27 14.08
CA ASP A 87 4.26 14.55 13.81
C ASP A 87 5.09 13.32 13.42
N VAL A 88 4.50 12.13 13.50
CA VAL A 88 5.22 10.85 13.29
C VAL A 88 5.71 10.72 11.86
N ALA A 89 4.90 11.12 10.88
CA ALA A 89 5.27 11.06 9.47
C ALA A 89 6.51 11.91 9.17
N GLU A 90 6.60 13.10 9.72
CA GLU A 90 7.73 14.01 9.55
C GLU A 90 8.99 13.49 10.26
N LYS A 91 8.83 12.83 11.40
CA LYS A 91 9.95 12.33 12.21
C LYS A 91 10.55 11.04 11.68
N LEU A 92 9.73 10.14 11.15
CA LEU A 92 10.14 8.79 10.77
C LEU A 92 10.20 8.59 9.25
N GLY A 93 9.65 9.51 8.47
CA GLY A 93 9.64 9.45 7.01
C GLY A 93 11.04 9.51 6.41
N VAL A 94 11.29 8.68 5.42
CA VAL A 94 12.54 8.67 4.65
C VAL A 94 12.27 9.16 3.25
N SER A 95 12.81 10.33 2.89
CA SER A 95 12.62 10.93 1.57
C SER A 95 13.55 10.32 0.53
N HIS A 96 12.99 9.95 -0.63
CA HIS A 96 13.73 9.47 -1.78
C HIS A 96 12.97 9.77 -3.09
N ASN A 97 13.64 10.39 -4.07
CA ASN A 97 13.07 10.72 -5.38
C ASN A 97 11.70 11.45 -5.33
N GLY A 98 11.53 12.34 -4.35
CA GLY A 98 10.29 13.12 -4.17
C GLY A 98 9.14 12.36 -3.47
N VAL A 99 9.40 11.15 -2.99
CA VAL A 99 8.47 10.34 -2.19
C VAL A 99 8.98 10.25 -0.75
N ASP A 100 8.11 10.52 0.22
CA ASP A 100 8.37 10.27 1.64
C ASP A 100 7.82 8.89 2.02
N LEU A 101 8.69 7.99 2.50
CA LEU A 101 8.32 6.62 2.86
C LEU A 101 8.22 6.46 4.36
N ILE A 102 7.12 5.85 4.82
CA ILE A 102 6.96 5.31 6.18
C ILE A 102 6.76 3.80 6.09
N VAL A 103 7.46 3.05 6.92
CA VAL A 103 7.32 1.60 7.05
C VAL A 103 6.66 1.28 8.39
N LEU A 104 5.50 0.64 8.39
CA LEU A 104 4.83 0.24 9.63
C LEU A 104 5.58 -0.91 10.33
N GLY A 105 6.01 -1.90 9.58
CA GLY A 105 6.66 -3.10 10.09
C GLY A 105 5.69 -4.10 10.73
N ALA A 106 6.19 -5.31 10.99
CA ALA A 106 5.41 -6.37 11.60
C ALA A 106 5.17 -6.12 13.11
N ILE A 107 3.93 -6.30 13.55
CA ILE A 107 3.58 -6.30 14.97
C ILE A 107 3.89 -7.69 15.52
N LYS A 108 4.87 -7.77 16.42
CA LYS A 108 5.43 -9.04 16.90
C LYS A 108 4.47 -9.90 17.75
N ARG A 109 3.37 -9.34 18.24
CA ARG A 109 2.40 -10.01 19.12
C ARG A 109 0.97 -9.64 18.73
N GLY A 110 0.42 -10.39 17.81
CA GLY A 110 -0.97 -10.30 17.38
C GLY A 110 -1.72 -11.59 17.61
N GLY A 111 -2.21 -11.81 18.82
CA GLY A 111 -3.43 -12.61 19.00
C GLY A 111 -4.60 -11.73 18.59
N GLY A 112 -5.43 -12.17 17.62
CA GLY A 112 -6.43 -11.36 16.96
C GLY A 112 -7.23 -10.45 17.89
N GLY A 113 -7.25 -9.16 17.57
CA GLY A 113 -8.12 -8.18 18.23
C GLY A 113 -7.61 -7.59 19.54
N CYS A 114 -6.41 -7.89 19.99
CA CYS A 114 -5.91 -7.33 21.25
C CYS A 114 -5.65 -5.84 21.13
N ALA A 115 -6.27 -5.04 22.00
CA ALA A 115 -5.94 -3.63 22.19
C ALA A 115 -4.58 -3.55 22.93
N CYS A 116 -3.47 -3.68 22.19
CA CYS A 116 -2.14 -3.43 22.72
C CYS A 116 -1.67 -2.02 22.32
N PRO A 117 -0.75 -1.39 23.06
CA PRO A 117 -0.26 -0.04 22.76
C PRO A 117 0.24 0.12 21.32
N GLU A 118 0.96 -0.88 20.81
CA GLU A 118 1.48 -0.88 19.41
C GLU A 118 0.35 -0.82 18.38
N ASN A 119 -0.64 -1.68 18.50
CA ASN A 119 -1.79 -1.72 17.58
C ASN A 119 -2.57 -0.42 17.59
N VAL A 120 -2.79 0.14 18.80
CA VAL A 120 -3.51 1.41 18.95
C VAL A 120 -2.72 2.56 18.32
N PHE A 121 -1.40 2.60 18.55
CA PHE A 121 -0.53 3.61 17.95
C PHE A 121 -0.53 3.53 16.41
N ILE A 122 -0.34 2.34 15.84
CA ILE A 122 -0.33 2.13 14.39
C ILE A 122 -1.69 2.48 13.79
N LYS A 123 -2.80 2.07 14.40
CA LYS A 123 -4.15 2.45 13.93
C LYS A 123 -4.37 3.96 13.97
N ALA A 124 -3.94 4.63 15.02
CA ALA A 124 -4.03 6.08 15.13
C ALA A 124 -3.21 6.75 14.02
N LEU A 125 -1.98 6.29 13.79
CA LEU A 125 -1.11 6.81 12.72
C LEU A 125 -1.73 6.64 11.34
N VAL A 126 -2.18 5.44 10.99
CA VAL A 126 -2.82 5.19 9.69
C VAL A 126 -4.07 6.06 9.53
N THR A 127 -4.87 6.20 10.60
CA THR A 127 -6.05 7.07 10.59
C THR A 127 -5.67 8.54 10.37
N ASP A 128 -4.62 9.03 11.04
CA ASP A 128 -4.13 10.40 10.86
C ASP A 128 -3.66 10.64 9.42
N LEU A 129 -2.87 9.71 8.87
CA LEU A 129 -2.36 9.81 7.51
C LEU A 129 -3.50 9.82 6.47
N VAL A 130 -4.50 8.99 6.67
CA VAL A 130 -5.63 8.88 5.73
C VAL A 130 -6.59 10.07 5.84
N LEU A 131 -6.97 10.48 7.05
CA LEU A 131 -8.04 11.45 7.25
C LEU A 131 -7.55 12.91 7.31
N TYR A 132 -6.36 13.16 7.81
CA TYR A 132 -5.93 14.52 8.14
C TYR A 132 -4.75 15.06 7.35
N LYS A 133 -3.97 14.22 6.66
CA LYS A 133 -2.91 14.70 5.77
C LYS A 133 -3.46 15.06 4.39
N ASN A 134 -2.97 16.17 3.82
CA ASN A 134 -3.40 16.68 2.51
C ASN A 134 -2.56 16.14 1.34
N GLU A 135 -1.46 15.45 1.64
CA GLU A 135 -0.61 14.85 0.62
C GLU A 135 -1.31 13.68 -0.09
N THR A 136 -0.82 13.34 -1.26
CA THR A 136 -1.19 12.09 -1.92
C THR A 136 -0.58 10.93 -1.14
N LEU A 137 -1.43 10.04 -0.61
CA LEU A 137 -1.02 8.87 0.16
C LEU A 137 -1.15 7.61 -0.70
N ILE A 138 -0.07 6.85 -0.82
CA ILE A 138 -0.05 5.52 -1.45
C ILE A 138 0.22 4.49 -0.36
N MET A 139 -0.73 3.59 -0.13
CA MET A 139 -0.59 2.52 0.88
C MET A 139 -0.34 1.19 0.19
N ASP A 140 0.83 0.59 0.41
CA ASP A 140 1.12 -0.80 0.01
C ASP A 140 0.65 -1.73 1.12
N MET A 141 -0.38 -2.52 0.84
CA MET A 141 -1.07 -3.32 1.84
C MET A 141 -0.90 -4.82 1.56
N GLU A 142 -0.92 -5.62 2.60
CA GLU A 142 -1.07 -7.07 2.46
C GLU A 142 -2.41 -7.44 1.79
N ALA A 143 -2.62 -8.73 1.54
CA ALA A 143 -3.87 -9.27 0.99
C ALA A 143 -5.03 -9.11 2.01
N GLY A 144 -5.59 -7.90 2.07
CA GLY A 144 -6.68 -7.59 3.00
C GLY A 144 -6.79 -6.11 3.29
N ILE A 145 -7.71 -5.79 4.16
CA ILE A 145 -8.01 -4.43 4.62
C ILE A 145 -8.04 -4.34 6.14
N GLU A 146 -7.44 -5.33 6.81
CA GLU A 146 -7.49 -5.49 8.26
C GLU A 146 -6.88 -4.30 9.01
N HIS A 147 -5.89 -3.64 8.40
CA HIS A 147 -5.29 -2.42 8.95
C HIS A 147 -6.17 -1.18 8.80
N LEU A 148 -7.18 -1.24 7.89
CA LEU A 148 -8.14 -0.18 7.69
C LEU A 148 -9.39 -0.44 8.53
N GLY A 149 -9.54 0.22 9.67
CA GLY A 149 -10.82 0.26 10.39
C GLY A 149 -11.90 0.98 9.55
N ARG A 150 -13.20 0.74 9.83
CA ARG A 150 -14.32 1.39 9.12
C ARG A 150 -14.19 2.92 9.02
N ALA A 151 -13.71 3.56 10.09
CA ALA A 151 -13.51 5.01 10.11
C ALA A 151 -12.35 5.46 9.19
N THR A 152 -11.31 4.66 9.06
CA THR A 152 -10.14 4.97 8.21
C THR A 152 -10.46 4.78 6.74
N VAL A 153 -11.28 3.77 6.41
CA VAL A 153 -11.70 3.46 5.03
C VAL A 153 -12.46 4.59 4.38
N SER A 154 -13.28 5.35 5.15
CA SER A 154 -14.02 6.48 4.60
C SER A 154 -13.12 7.60 4.05
N GLY A 155 -11.84 7.59 4.38
CA GLY A 155 -10.85 8.53 3.84
C GLY A 155 -10.02 7.95 2.69
N VAL A 156 -10.20 6.68 2.33
CA VAL A 156 -9.54 6.07 1.16
C VAL A 156 -10.38 6.35 -0.08
N ASP A 157 -9.77 6.97 -1.07
CA ASP A 157 -10.47 7.40 -2.29
C ASP A 157 -10.67 6.23 -3.27
N VAL A 158 -9.67 5.34 -3.39
CA VAL A 158 -9.68 4.24 -4.34
C VAL A 158 -8.76 3.09 -3.90
N MET A 159 -9.12 1.87 -4.28
CA MET A 159 -8.27 0.70 -4.13
C MET A 159 -7.81 0.17 -5.49
N VAL A 160 -6.51 -0.04 -5.65
CA VAL A 160 -5.91 -0.76 -6.77
C VAL A 160 -5.67 -2.20 -6.32
N ILE A 161 -6.40 -3.14 -6.92
CA ILE A 161 -6.31 -4.56 -6.59
C ILE A 161 -5.44 -5.24 -7.65
N VAL A 162 -4.27 -5.70 -7.23
CA VAL A 162 -3.29 -6.33 -8.12
C VAL A 162 -3.53 -7.83 -8.17
N VAL A 163 -3.66 -8.37 -9.38
CA VAL A 163 -3.86 -9.79 -9.64
C VAL A 163 -2.86 -10.31 -10.67
N GLU A 164 -2.54 -11.60 -10.59
CA GLU A 164 -1.82 -12.33 -11.64
C GLU A 164 -2.72 -13.43 -12.20
N PRO A 165 -2.47 -13.97 -13.41
CA PRO A 165 -3.29 -15.01 -14.03
C PRO A 165 -3.15 -16.33 -13.26
N GLY A 166 -3.95 -16.48 -12.20
CA GLY A 166 -3.98 -17.67 -11.36
C GLY A 166 -5.16 -17.66 -10.40
N GLN A 167 -5.83 -18.81 -10.25
CA GLN A 167 -7.07 -18.93 -9.48
C GLN A 167 -6.94 -18.34 -8.07
N ARG A 168 -5.85 -18.67 -7.35
CA ARG A 168 -5.63 -18.18 -5.97
C ARG A 168 -5.49 -16.66 -5.89
N SER A 169 -5.01 -16.00 -6.95
CA SER A 169 -4.90 -14.55 -7.01
C SER A 169 -6.28 -13.93 -7.21
N LEU A 170 -7.12 -14.54 -8.04
CA LEU A 170 -8.47 -14.08 -8.31
C LEU A 170 -9.41 -14.32 -7.11
N ASP A 171 -9.31 -15.45 -6.42
CA ASP A 171 -10.06 -15.74 -5.19
C ASP A 171 -9.73 -14.70 -4.10
N CYS A 172 -8.44 -14.35 -3.97
CA CYS A 172 -8.00 -13.28 -3.07
C CYS A 172 -8.62 -11.93 -3.46
N ALA A 173 -8.56 -11.56 -4.74
CA ALA A 173 -9.13 -10.31 -5.24
C ALA A 173 -10.65 -10.22 -5.00
N GLN A 174 -11.39 -11.29 -5.26
CA GLN A 174 -12.83 -11.35 -4.97
C GLN A 174 -13.12 -11.13 -3.48
N THR A 175 -12.30 -11.72 -2.60
CA THR A 175 -12.40 -11.52 -1.15
C THR A 175 -12.14 -10.07 -0.78
N VAL A 176 -11.08 -9.46 -1.32
CA VAL A 176 -10.75 -8.03 -1.09
C VAL A 176 -11.88 -7.13 -1.57
N ILE A 177 -12.42 -7.35 -2.79
CA ILE A 177 -13.54 -6.59 -3.34
C ILE A 177 -14.77 -6.67 -2.42
N ARG A 178 -15.12 -7.87 -1.97
CA ARG A 178 -16.26 -8.07 -1.06
C ARG A 178 -16.07 -7.33 0.25
N MET A 179 -14.92 -7.52 0.92
CA MET A 179 -14.60 -6.87 2.19
C MET A 179 -14.57 -5.33 2.04
N SER A 180 -14.03 -4.82 0.94
CA SER A 180 -13.99 -3.38 0.66
C SER A 180 -15.41 -2.80 0.56
N LYS A 181 -16.30 -3.46 -0.15
CA LYS A 181 -17.71 -3.05 -0.25
C LYS A 181 -18.44 -3.09 1.09
N GLU A 182 -18.20 -4.11 1.93
CA GLU A 182 -18.78 -4.24 3.26
C GLU A 182 -18.43 -3.07 4.20
N ILE A 183 -17.30 -2.41 3.97
CA ILE A 183 -16.82 -1.27 4.75
C ILE A 183 -17.05 0.08 4.06
N GLY A 184 -17.69 0.10 2.85
CA GLY A 184 -18.09 1.30 2.14
C GLY A 184 -17.06 1.82 1.11
N LEU A 185 -16.01 1.05 0.79
CA LEU A 185 -15.08 1.38 -0.29
C LEU A 185 -15.54 0.73 -1.59
N GLU A 186 -16.14 1.53 -2.47
CA GLU A 186 -16.76 1.05 -3.72
C GLU A 186 -15.91 1.32 -4.97
N LYS A 187 -14.94 2.25 -4.88
CA LYS A 187 -14.08 2.62 -6.00
C LYS A 187 -12.85 1.74 -6.03
N PHE A 188 -12.71 0.92 -7.08
CA PHE A 188 -11.52 0.08 -7.26
C PHE A 188 -11.15 -0.08 -8.73
N ILE A 189 -9.87 -0.36 -8.95
CA ILE A 189 -9.26 -0.66 -10.24
C ILE A 189 -8.56 -2.01 -10.09
N ILE A 190 -8.72 -2.88 -11.09
CA ILE A 190 -7.99 -4.15 -11.16
C ILE A 190 -6.74 -3.97 -12.02
N ALA A 191 -5.59 -4.25 -11.46
CA ALA A 191 -4.33 -4.30 -12.19
C ALA A 191 -3.93 -5.76 -12.43
N GLY A 192 -4.26 -6.30 -13.60
CA GLY A 192 -3.80 -7.62 -14.05
C GLY A 192 -2.33 -7.55 -14.40
N ASN A 193 -1.47 -8.06 -13.55
CA ASN A 193 -0.01 -8.01 -13.67
C ASN A 193 0.57 -9.34 -14.16
N LYS A 194 1.79 -9.30 -14.68
CA LYS A 194 2.54 -10.46 -15.19
C LYS A 194 1.82 -11.18 -16.32
N ILE A 195 1.13 -10.42 -17.17
CA ILE A 195 0.41 -10.96 -18.33
C ILE A 195 1.40 -11.44 -19.39
N THR A 196 1.22 -12.66 -19.85
CA THR A 196 2.07 -13.26 -20.88
C THR A 196 1.32 -13.57 -22.19
N SER A 197 -0.01 -13.59 -22.15
CA SER A 197 -0.86 -13.95 -23.30
C SER A 197 -2.22 -13.25 -23.27
N GLU A 198 -2.94 -13.29 -24.40
CA GLU A 198 -4.35 -12.84 -24.44
C GLU A 198 -5.27 -13.77 -23.65
N ASP A 199 -4.92 -15.05 -23.51
CA ASP A 199 -5.68 -15.99 -22.67
C ASP A 199 -5.59 -15.61 -21.18
N ASP A 200 -4.46 -15.07 -20.71
CA ASP A 200 -4.32 -14.54 -19.37
C ASP A 200 -5.29 -13.38 -19.12
N LYS A 201 -5.40 -12.44 -20.08
CA LYS A 201 -6.32 -11.31 -19.98
C LYS A 201 -7.77 -11.76 -19.94
N LYS A 202 -8.11 -12.71 -20.81
CA LYS A 202 -9.45 -13.30 -20.88
C LYS A 202 -9.79 -14.00 -19.56
N PHE A 203 -8.88 -14.82 -19.05
CA PHE A 203 -9.05 -15.52 -17.78
C PHE A 203 -9.35 -14.57 -16.62
N ILE A 204 -8.58 -13.47 -16.48
CA ILE A 204 -8.82 -12.47 -15.45
C ILE A 204 -10.18 -11.78 -15.64
N SER A 205 -10.50 -11.38 -16.89
CA SER A 205 -11.73 -10.64 -17.17
C SER A 205 -13.00 -11.47 -16.94
N GLU A 206 -12.96 -12.78 -17.24
CA GLU A 206 -14.12 -13.67 -17.07
C GLU A 206 -14.38 -14.07 -15.62
N GLN A 207 -13.33 -14.14 -14.80
CA GLN A 207 -13.44 -14.59 -13.40
C GLN A 207 -13.80 -13.47 -12.42
N LEU A 208 -13.54 -12.20 -12.77
CA LEU A 208 -13.86 -11.07 -11.92
C LEU A 208 -15.17 -10.41 -12.38
N SER A 209 -16.15 -10.35 -11.48
CA SER A 209 -17.44 -9.68 -11.73
C SER A 209 -17.29 -8.15 -11.63
N VAL A 210 -16.44 -7.56 -12.49
CA VAL A 210 -16.16 -6.13 -12.58
C VAL A 210 -16.27 -5.67 -14.03
N ASN A 211 -16.52 -4.37 -14.25
CA ASN A 211 -16.55 -3.82 -15.59
C ASN A 211 -15.15 -3.87 -16.22
N SER A 212 -15.08 -4.23 -17.50
CA SER A 212 -13.82 -4.28 -18.26
C SER A 212 -13.06 -2.94 -18.25
N GLU A 213 -13.76 -1.81 -18.15
CA GLU A 213 -13.18 -0.48 -18.03
C GLU A 213 -12.43 -0.25 -16.71
N GLN A 214 -12.67 -1.09 -15.71
CA GLN A 214 -11.95 -1.06 -14.42
C GLN A 214 -10.70 -1.94 -14.42
N ILE A 215 -10.39 -2.62 -15.52
CA ILE A 215 -9.25 -3.55 -15.62
C ILE A 215 -8.16 -2.94 -16.48
N VAL A 216 -6.92 -2.96 -15.97
CA VAL A 216 -5.71 -2.62 -16.71
C VAL A 216 -4.78 -3.82 -16.69
N PHE A 217 -4.11 -4.09 -17.81
CA PHE A 217 -3.19 -5.22 -17.94
C PHE A 217 -1.75 -4.74 -18.09
N ILE A 218 -0.86 -5.30 -17.28
CA ILE A 218 0.58 -5.04 -17.26
C ILE A 218 1.27 -6.35 -17.69
N SER A 219 2.04 -6.29 -18.77
CA SER A 219 2.78 -7.45 -19.27
C SER A 219 3.88 -7.88 -18.29
N TYR A 220 4.22 -9.17 -18.29
CA TYR A 220 5.39 -9.66 -17.61
C TYR A 220 6.65 -9.00 -18.18
N SER A 221 7.51 -8.49 -17.31
CA SER A 221 8.73 -7.79 -17.70
C SER A 221 9.95 -8.34 -16.96
N GLU A 222 10.91 -8.86 -17.71
CA GLU A 222 12.21 -9.21 -17.17
C GLU A 222 13.02 -7.97 -16.73
N ARG A 223 12.75 -6.81 -17.34
CA ARG A 223 13.40 -5.54 -16.98
C ARG A 223 13.06 -5.13 -15.56
N ILE A 224 11.76 -5.21 -15.18
CA ILE A 224 11.30 -4.91 -13.83
C ILE A 224 11.92 -5.90 -12.82
N ARG A 225 11.96 -7.18 -13.18
CA ARG A 225 12.61 -8.21 -12.34
C ARG A 225 14.12 -7.96 -12.16
N ASN A 226 14.79 -7.54 -13.23
CA ASN A 226 16.22 -7.22 -13.17
C ASN A 226 16.47 -5.94 -12.35
N ALA A 227 15.61 -4.92 -12.49
CA ALA A 227 15.69 -3.71 -11.70
C ALA A 227 15.59 -3.99 -10.18
N ASP A 228 14.67 -4.86 -9.77
CA ASP A 228 14.55 -5.31 -8.38
C ASP A 228 15.85 -5.97 -7.90
N ARG A 229 16.41 -6.92 -8.68
CA ARG A 229 17.69 -7.57 -8.36
C ARG A 229 18.86 -6.59 -8.25
N ASP A 230 18.86 -5.58 -9.10
CA ASP A 230 19.97 -4.61 -9.22
C ASP A 230 19.78 -3.40 -8.28
N GLY A 231 18.73 -3.39 -7.44
CA GLY A 231 18.43 -2.33 -6.48
C GLY A 231 17.99 -1.01 -7.13
N ILE A 232 17.46 -1.07 -8.34
CA ILE A 232 16.95 0.06 -9.10
C ILE A 232 15.45 0.18 -8.87
N SER A 233 14.90 1.41 -8.87
CA SER A 233 13.46 1.58 -8.68
C SER A 233 12.65 0.83 -9.75
N ALA A 234 11.48 0.34 -9.36
CA ALA A 234 10.57 -0.35 -10.28
C ALA A 234 10.25 0.51 -11.52
N LEU A 235 10.04 1.82 -11.31
CA LEU A 235 9.74 2.76 -12.40
C LEU A 235 10.92 2.94 -13.36
N ASP A 236 12.16 2.98 -12.87
CA ASP A 236 13.34 3.15 -13.72
C ASP A 236 13.64 1.86 -14.51
N GLY A 237 13.25 0.70 -13.99
CA GLY A 237 13.29 -0.57 -14.71
C GLY A 237 12.27 -0.70 -15.84
N MET A 238 11.19 0.09 -15.83
CA MET A 238 10.12 0.02 -16.83
C MET A 238 10.52 0.65 -18.18
N SER A 239 10.01 0.07 -19.26
CA SER A 239 9.96 0.71 -20.59
C SER A 239 8.93 1.84 -20.63
N ASP A 240 8.94 2.63 -21.70
CA ASP A 240 7.96 3.71 -21.88
C ASP A 240 6.53 3.16 -22.01
N ASP A 241 6.34 2.03 -22.67
CA ASP A 241 5.03 1.36 -22.79
C ASP A 241 4.52 0.88 -21.42
N GLU A 242 5.41 0.31 -20.58
CA GLU A 242 5.05 -0.14 -19.24
C GLU A 242 4.71 1.05 -18.33
N ARG A 243 5.46 2.15 -18.43
CA ARG A 243 5.15 3.40 -17.73
C ARG A 243 3.81 3.98 -18.15
N ALA A 244 3.49 3.96 -19.46
CA ALA A 244 2.21 4.42 -19.96
C ALA A 244 1.03 3.63 -19.37
N VAL A 245 1.21 2.34 -19.05
CA VAL A 245 0.18 1.55 -18.36
C VAL A 245 -0.02 2.03 -16.92
N ILE A 246 1.05 2.36 -16.19
CA ILE A 246 0.92 2.93 -14.84
C ILE A 246 0.28 4.32 -14.89
N GLU A 247 0.64 5.15 -15.88
CA GLU A 247 -0.03 6.45 -16.11
C GLU A 247 -1.53 6.28 -16.37
N LYS A 248 -1.90 5.25 -17.15
CA LYS A 248 -3.31 4.92 -17.37
C LYS A 248 -4.04 4.58 -16.05
N ILE A 249 -3.40 3.86 -15.12
CA ILE A 249 -3.98 3.61 -13.80
C ILE A 249 -4.23 4.94 -13.07
N ILE A 250 -3.26 5.84 -13.06
CA ILE A 250 -3.39 7.17 -12.44
C ILE A 250 -4.53 7.97 -13.08
N ASP A 251 -4.63 7.96 -14.40
CA ASP A 251 -5.70 8.66 -15.12
C ASP A 251 -7.09 8.06 -14.84
N MET A 252 -7.18 6.73 -14.69
CA MET A 252 -8.42 6.07 -14.28
C MET A 252 -8.83 6.48 -12.87
N ILE A 253 -7.87 6.58 -11.94
CA ILE A 253 -8.11 7.09 -10.59
C ILE A 253 -8.69 8.51 -10.66
N GLY A 254 -8.07 9.41 -11.43
CA GLY A 254 -8.55 10.78 -11.62
C GLY A 254 -9.98 10.86 -12.17
N LYS A 255 -10.37 9.95 -13.07
CA LYS A 255 -11.74 9.88 -13.65
C LYS A 255 -12.80 9.42 -12.65
N LEU A 256 -12.42 8.79 -11.55
CA LEU A 256 -13.34 8.40 -10.49
C LEU A 256 -13.81 9.58 -9.61
N GLY A 257 -13.42 10.81 -9.97
CA GLY A 257 -13.84 12.03 -9.27
C GLY A 257 -13.13 12.21 -7.93
N ILE A 258 -11.83 12.01 -7.94
CA ILE A 258 -10.94 12.06 -6.78
C ILE A 258 -10.02 13.27 -6.89
#